data_c376b4efc633aa37910a55c60be55e20
#
_entry.id   c376b4efc633aa37910a55c60be55e20
#
_cell.length_a   1.000
_cell.length_b   1.000
_cell.length_c   1.000
_cell.angle_alpha   90.00
_cell.angle_beta   90.00
_cell.angle_gamma   90.00
#
_symmetry.space_group_name_H-M   'P 1'
#
loop_
_entity.id
_entity.type
_entity.pdbx_description
1 polymer ?
#
loop_
_entity_poly.entity_id
_entity_poly.type
_entity_poly.pdbx_seq_one_letter_code
_entity_poly.pdbx_strand_id
1 'polypeptide(L)'
;MKASSAVCFSVALANTRAFDDNSGYPRPILLPRVDKLVVDKSRRRLTLMGRQRVVRSYRISLGEAGRMPAGRYVVAGRNPKSPFHLALRLARQAPSAPGRADGSLQVHGTPDWLGPLAVALKGSDWTTGGIGVGNDDIEEIWNLVTDGTPVVIKP
;
A
#
# COMPACT_ATOMS: atom_id res chain seq x y z
N MET A 1 -5.61 32.77 -44.14
CA MET A 1 -4.20 32.44 -44.30
C MET A 1 -3.54 32.41 -42.95
N LYS A 2 -3.12 31.31 -42.52
CA LYS A 2 -1.98 30.90 -41.67
C LYS A 2 -2.38 29.60 -40.96
N ALA A 3 -1.78 28.53 -41.47
CA ALA A 3 -1.81 27.22 -40.91
C ALA A 3 -1.11 27.20 -39.54
N SER A 4 -1.76 26.63 -38.53
CA SER A 4 -1.14 26.38 -37.25
C SER A 4 -0.83 24.89 -37.17
N SER A 5 0.48 24.61 -37.25
CA SER A 5 1.03 23.24 -37.12
C SER A 5 0.74 22.67 -35.75
N ALA A 6 -0.03 21.60 -35.72
CA ALA A 6 -0.13 20.74 -34.57
C ALA A 6 1.18 19.97 -34.41
N VAL A 7 1.95 20.29 -33.37
CA VAL A 7 3.13 19.50 -32.99
C VAL A 7 2.64 18.24 -32.28
N CYS A 8 2.64 17.17 -33.04
CA CYS A 8 2.41 15.82 -32.51
C CYS A 8 3.64 15.41 -31.69
N PHE A 9 3.55 15.44 -30.34
CA PHE A 9 4.55 14.81 -29.50
C PHE A 9 4.38 13.29 -29.59
N SER A 10 5.10 12.73 -30.54
CA SER A 10 5.33 11.29 -30.61
C SER A 10 6.25 10.91 -29.46
N VAL A 11 5.69 10.33 -28.39
CA VAL A 11 6.51 9.68 -27.35
C VAL A 11 7.09 8.43 -27.99
N ALA A 12 8.31 8.56 -28.45
CA ALA A 12 9.09 7.44 -28.93
C ALA A 12 9.24 6.43 -27.80
N LEU A 13 8.71 5.22 -28.02
CA LEU A 13 9.07 4.05 -27.23
C LEU A 13 10.60 3.91 -27.26
N ALA A 14 11.21 4.22 -26.13
CA ALA A 14 12.63 4.03 -25.97
C ALA A 14 12.95 2.55 -26.12
N ASN A 15 13.62 2.26 -27.22
CA ASN A 15 14.28 1.02 -27.53
C ASN A 15 15.07 0.54 -26.31
N THR A 16 14.65 -0.56 -25.72
CA THR A 16 15.45 -1.28 -24.72
C THR A 16 16.60 -1.98 -25.43
N ARG A 17 17.60 -1.20 -25.82
CA ARG A 17 18.91 -1.79 -26.11
C ARG A 17 19.49 -2.21 -24.76
N ALA A 18 19.83 -3.48 -24.66
CA ALA A 18 20.66 -4.00 -23.58
C ALA A 18 21.89 -3.11 -23.44
N PHE A 19 21.96 -2.36 -22.35
CA PHE A 19 23.13 -1.56 -22.04
C PHE A 19 24.26 -2.52 -21.68
N ASP A 20 25.38 -2.39 -22.37
CA ASP A 20 26.63 -3.08 -22.06
C ASP A 20 26.97 -2.92 -20.58
N ASP A 21 27.31 -4.02 -19.96
CA ASP A 21 27.54 -4.21 -18.52
C ASP A 21 28.79 -3.50 -17.98
N ASN A 22 29.43 -2.63 -18.77
CA ASN A 22 30.71 -2.02 -18.42
C ASN A 22 30.69 -0.48 -18.32
N SER A 23 29.54 0.14 -18.16
CA SER A 23 29.44 1.61 -18.15
C SER A 23 29.73 2.29 -16.79
N GLY A 24 30.00 1.52 -15.73
CA GLY A 24 30.32 2.09 -14.42
C GLY A 24 29.23 2.94 -13.73
N TYR A 25 28.08 3.12 -14.36
CA TYR A 25 26.97 3.85 -13.78
C TYR A 25 26.09 2.89 -12.94
N PRO A 26 25.67 3.31 -11.74
CA PRO A 26 24.76 2.51 -10.94
C PRO A 26 23.46 2.28 -11.72
N ARG A 27 23.07 1.03 -11.86
CA ARG A 27 21.78 0.68 -12.50
C ARG A 27 20.65 1.35 -11.73
N PRO A 28 19.68 1.97 -12.39
CA PRO A 28 18.53 2.51 -11.69
C PRO A 28 17.83 1.37 -10.92
N ILE A 29 17.67 1.56 -9.62
CA ILE A 29 16.91 0.63 -8.79
C ILE A 29 15.45 0.78 -9.22
N LEU A 30 14.98 -0.13 -10.06
CA LEU A 30 13.58 -0.22 -10.41
C LEU A 30 12.83 -0.80 -9.20
N LEU A 31 12.10 0.06 -8.51
CA LEU A 31 11.20 -0.42 -7.45
C LEU A 31 10.18 -1.38 -8.06
N PRO A 32 9.92 -2.51 -7.41
CA PRO A 32 8.93 -3.46 -7.91
C PRO A 32 7.56 -2.81 -7.96
N ARG A 33 6.89 -2.91 -9.10
CA ARG A 33 5.54 -2.38 -9.25
C ARG A 33 4.56 -3.22 -8.43
N VAL A 34 3.84 -2.56 -7.53
CA VAL A 34 2.74 -3.15 -6.78
C VAL A 34 1.43 -2.79 -7.48
N ASP A 35 0.62 -3.78 -7.81
CA ASP A 35 -0.67 -3.62 -8.48
C ASP A 35 -1.85 -4.07 -7.62
N LYS A 36 -1.60 -4.72 -6.47
CA LYS A 36 -2.63 -5.14 -5.54
C LYS A 36 -2.07 -5.43 -4.14
N LEU A 37 -2.86 -5.11 -3.12
CA LEU A 37 -2.65 -5.56 -1.74
C LEU A 37 -3.61 -6.71 -1.40
N VAL A 38 -3.13 -7.70 -0.68
CA VAL A 38 -3.95 -8.77 -0.13
C VAL A 38 -3.75 -8.83 1.38
N VAL A 39 -4.83 -8.65 2.13
CA VAL A 39 -4.86 -8.79 3.58
C VAL A 39 -5.55 -10.11 3.91
N ASP A 40 -4.84 -11.01 4.55
CA ASP A 40 -5.35 -12.28 5.05
C ASP A 40 -5.45 -12.17 6.57
N LYS A 41 -6.67 -12.10 7.08
CA LYS A 41 -6.95 -11.93 8.51
C LYS A 41 -6.59 -13.18 9.30
N SER A 42 -6.92 -14.35 8.76
CA SER A 42 -6.67 -15.62 9.43
C SER A 42 -5.18 -15.90 9.62
N ARG A 43 -4.36 -15.49 8.65
CA ARG A 43 -2.90 -15.63 8.68
C ARG A 43 -2.18 -14.41 9.24
N ARG A 44 -2.91 -13.33 9.56
CA ARG A 44 -2.34 -12.04 9.98
C ARG A 44 -1.21 -11.57 9.09
N ARG A 45 -1.51 -11.50 7.80
CA ARG A 45 -0.53 -11.18 6.77
C ARG A 45 -1.08 -10.17 5.77
N LEU A 46 -0.28 -9.14 5.49
CA LEU A 46 -0.47 -8.22 4.37
C LEU A 46 0.57 -8.56 3.32
N THR A 47 0.14 -8.76 2.08
CA THR A 47 0.99 -9.13 0.96
C THR A 47 0.84 -8.11 -0.16
N LEU A 48 1.95 -7.54 -0.61
CA LEU A 48 2.02 -6.73 -1.83
C LEU A 48 2.22 -7.65 -3.02
N MET A 49 1.36 -7.52 -4.00
CA MET A 49 1.41 -8.32 -5.23
C MET A 49 1.74 -7.41 -6.41
N GLY A 50 2.60 -7.89 -7.29
CA GLY A 50 2.92 -7.27 -8.57
C GLY A 50 3.05 -8.32 -9.65
N ARG A 51 2.38 -8.14 -10.78
CA ARG A 51 2.36 -9.11 -11.90
C ARG A 51 2.07 -10.54 -11.44
N GLN A 52 1.08 -10.70 -10.54
CA GLN A 52 0.66 -11.97 -9.93
C GLN A 52 1.71 -12.65 -9.05
N ARG A 53 2.80 -11.99 -8.72
CA ARG A 53 3.84 -12.49 -7.81
C ARG A 53 3.84 -11.72 -6.51
N VAL A 54 4.30 -12.37 -5.45
CA VAL A 54 4.52 -11.71 -4.16
C VAL A 54 5.75 -10.81 -4.28
N VAL A 55 5.56 -9.52 -4.03
CA VAL A 55 6.64 -8.52 -3.97
C VAL A 55 7.19 -8.45 -2.55
N ARG A 56 6.28 -8.31 -1.57
CA ARG A 56 6.60 -8.23 -0.14
C ARG A 56 5.48 -8.81 0.69
N SER A 57 5.78 -9.20 1.90
CA SER A 57 4.80 -9.75 2.84
C SER A 57 5.15 -9.34 4.26
N TYR A 58 4.15 -8.84 5.00
CA TYR A 58 4.30 -8.28 6.34
C TYR A 58 3.38 -8.99 7.32
N ARG A 59 3.83 -9.15 8.55
CA ARG A 59 2.94 -9.53 9.65
C ARG A 59 2.12 -8.32 10.06
N ILE A 60 0.84 -8.53 10.31
CA ILE A 60 -0.07 -7.47 10.69
C ILE A 60 -0.71 -7.74 12.05
N SER A 61 -1.05 -6.66 12.71
CA SER A 61 -1.95 -6.64 13.87
C SER A 61 -3.31 -6.19 13.39
N LEU A 62 -4.35 -6.83 13.89
CA LEU A 62 -5.72 -6.49 13.55
C LEU A 62 -6.37 -5.77 14.74
N GLY A 63 -7.25 -4.82 14.44
CA GLY A 63 -8.20 -4.31 15.43
C GLY A 63 -9.28 -5.35 15.74
N GLU A 64 -10.22 -5.00 16.60
CA GLU A 64 -11.35 -5.89 16.94
C GLU A 64 -11.92 -6.53 15.66
N ALA A 65 -11.86 -7.86 15.61
CA ALA A 65 -12.10 -8.65 14.39
C ALA A 65 -13.46 -8.39 13.71
N GLY A 66 -14.44 -7.92 14.48
CA GLY A 66 -15.78 -7.59 13.96
C GLY A 66 -15.88 -6.29 13.17
N ARG A 67 -14.89 -5.40 13.23
CA ARG A 67 -14.92 -4.08 12.60
C ARG A 67 -14.27 -4.02 11.22
N MET A 68 -13.63 -5.09 10.79
CA MET A 68 -12.97 -5.15 9.47
C MET A 68 -13.65 -6.19 8.59
N PRO A 69 -14.68 -5.80 7.80
CA PRO A 69 -15.35 -6.75 6.92
C PRO A 69 -14.42 -7.16 5.78
N ALA A 70 -14.47 -8.44 5.42
CA ALA A 70 -13.84 -8.92 4.20
C ALA A 70 -14.48 -8.24 2.97
N GLY A 71 -13.71 -8.05 1.92
CA GLY A 71 -14.20 -7.39 0.73
C GLY A 71 -13.12 -6.73 -0.10
N ARG A 72 -13.56 -5.91 -1.06
CA ARG A 72 -12.69 -5.16 -1.96
C ARG A 72 -12.66 -3.70 -1.55
N TYR A 73 -11.47 -3.16 -1.49
CA TYR A 73 -11.15 -1.79 -1.12
C TYR A 73 -10.15 -1.20 -2.11
N VAL A 74 -9.92 0.09 -2.00
CA VAL A 74 -8.84 0.81 -2.68
C VAL A 74 -8.09 1.67 -1.68
N VAL A 75 -6.84 1.94 -1.95
CA VAL A 75 -6.08 2.98 -1.24
C VAL A 75 -6.65 4.33 -1.67
N ALA A 76 -7.37 4.99 -0.77
CA ALA A 76 -8.11 6.22 -1.05
C ALA A 76 -7.32 7.50 -0.70
N GLY A 77 -6.19 7.34 -0.02
CA GLY A 77 -5.34 8.48 0.32
C GLY A 77 -4.35 8.17 1.42
N ARG A 78 -3.51 9.14 1.70
CA ARG A 78 -2.35 9.04 2.58
C ARG A 78 -2.45 10.06 3.70
N ASN A 79 -2.06 9.67 4.90
CA ASN A 79 -1.94 10.56 6.05
C ASN A 79 -0.51 10.51 6.60
N PRO A 80 0.34 11.49 6.25
CA PRO A 80 1.70 11.56 6.76
C PRO A 80 1.79 12.09 8.20
N LYS A 81 0.70 12.64 8.73
CA LYS A 81 0.60 13.15 10.10
C LYS A 81 -0.30 12.28 10.96
N SER A 82 -0.25 10.98 10.75
CA SER A 82 -0.99 10.03 11.57
C SER A 82 -0.37 9.92 12.96
N PRO A 83 -1.18 9.82 14.04
CA PRO A 83 -0.66 9.50 15.37
C PRO A 83 -0.02 8.10 15.44
N PHE A 84 -0.13 7.33 14.38
CA PHE A 84 0.45 6.01 14.19
C PHE A 84 1.57 6.04 13.14
N HIS A 85 2.42 7.05 13.16
CA HIS A 85 3.49 7.29 12.22
C HIS A 85 2.98 7.66 10.83
N LEU A 86 2.71 6.70 9.96
CA LEU A 86 2.09 6.88 8.64
C LEU A 86 0.82 6.06 8.55
N ALA A 87 -0.16 6.53 7.76
CA ALA A 87 -1.38 5.77 7.51
C ALA A 87 -1.87 5.88 6.06
N LEU A 88 -2.25 4.75 5.49
CA LEU A 88 -2.96 4.65 4.21
C LEU A 88 -4.44 4.42 4.49
N ARG A 89 -5.29 5.33 4.02
CA ARG A 89 -6.75 5.18 4.15
C ARG A 89 -7.27 4.23 3.09
N LEU A 90 -8.18 3.35 3.48
CA LEU A 90 -8.83 2.40 2.59
C LEU A 90 -10.30 2.77 2.45
N ALA A 91 -10.78 2.87 1.21
CA ALA A 91 -12.20 3.02 0.90
C ALA A 91 -12.75 1.74 0.27
N ARG A 92 -13.97 1.38 0.63
CA ARG A 92 -14.65 0.21 0.06
C ARG A 92 -15.06 0.47 -1.38
N GLN A 93 -14.87 -0.51 -2.27
CA GLN A 93 -15.24 -0.40 -3.69
C GLN A 93 -16.72 -0.64 -3.99
N ALA A 94 -17.46 -1.29 -3.08
CA ALA A 94 -18.88 -1.53 -3.23
C ALA A 94 -19.68 -0.55 -2.36
N PRO A 95 -20.92 -0.17 -2.74
CA PRO A 95 -21.76 0.63 -1.89
C PRO A 95 -21.92 -0.06 -0.54
N SER A 96 -21.63 0.67 0.52
CA SER A 96 -21.73 0.18 1.89
C SER A 96 -23.18 -0.04 2.25
N ALA A 97 -23.43 -1.08 3.05
CA ALA A 97 -24.71 -1.18 3.74
C ALA A 97 -24.93 0.09 4.57
N PRO A 98 -26.13 0.67 4.57
CA PRO A 98 -26.41 1.89 5.32
C PRO A 98 -26.07 1.69 6.81
N GLY A 99 -25.26 2.62 7.36
CA GLY A 99 -24.93 2.66 8.78
C GLY A 99 -23.47 2.37 9.17
N ARG A 100 -22.56 2.09 8.24
CA ARG A 100 -21.14 1.97 8.55
C ARG A 100 -20.34 3.09 7.87
N ALA A 101 -19.67 3.88 8.71
CA ALA A 101 -18.77 4.93 8.24
C ALA A 101 -17.67 4.36 7.36
N ASP A 102 -17.77 4.64 6.05
CA ASP A 102 -16.68 4.44 5.12
C ASP A 102 -15.59 5.46 5.41
N GLY A 103 -14.42 5.04 5.77
CA GLY A 103 -13.26 5.92 5.95
C GLY A 103 -12.45 5.71 7.22
N SER A 104 -12.87 4.80 8.10
CA SER A 104 -12.12 4.49 9.32
C SER A 104 -11.08 3.38 9.14
N LEU A 105 -11.11 2.64 8.03
CA LEU A 105 -10.17 1.56 7.80
C LEU A 105 -8.85 2.10 7.26
N GLN A 106 -7.78 1.82 7.96
CA GLN A 106 -6.45 2.29 7.62
C GLN A 106 -5.42 1.16 7.78
N VAL A 107 -4.39 1.19 6.93
CA VAL A 107 -3.13 0.50 7.20
C VAL A 107 -2.21 1.52 7.80
N HIS A 108 -1.68 1.27 8.99
CA HIS A 108 -0.89 2.26 9.73
C HIS A 108 0.27 1.62 10.50
N GLY A 109 1.26 2.44 10.83
CA GLY A 109 2.36 2.04 11.67
C GLY A 109 1.97 1.96 13.16
N THR A 110 2.96 1.85 14.01
CA THR A 110 2.82 1.87 15.47
C THR A 110 2.96 3.30 15.98
N PRO A 111 2.24 3.68 17.04
CA PRO A 111 2.43 4.98 17.66
C PRO A 111 3.87 5.17 18.15
N ASP A 112 4.43 6.34 17.92
CA ASP A 112 5.81 6.67 18.33
C ASP A 112 6.04 6.55 19.84
N TRP A 113 5.01 6.80 20.64
CA TRP A 113 5.08 6.70 22.11
C TRP A 113 5.23 5.26 22.62
N LEU A 114 4.95 4.25 21.80
CA LEU A 114 5.15 2.84 22.16
C LEU A 114 6.63 2.42 22.17
N GLY A 115 7.50 3.15 21.46
CA GLY A 115 8.94 2.89 21.43
C GLY A 115 9.28 1.39 21.24
N PRO A 116 10.19 0.83 22.08
CA PRO A 116 10.60 -0.58 21.96
C PRO A 116 9.46 -1.59 22.14
N LEU A 117 8.37 -1.23 22.84
CA LEU A 117 7.20 -2.10 23.00
C LEU A 117 6.49 -2.40 21.68
N ALA A 118 6.64 -1.53 20.69
CA ALA A 118 6.07 -1.73 19.36
C ALA A 118 6.51 -3.07 18.73
N VAL A 119 7.74 -3.50 19.01
CA VAL A 119 8.27 -4.78 18.53
C VAL A 119 7.54 -5.97 19.17
N ALA A 120 7.22 -5.88 20.45
CA ALA A 120 6.50 -6.93 21.18
C ALA A 120 5.04 -7.05 20.74
N LEU A 121 4.47 -5.98 20.17
CA LEU A 121 3.09 -5.95 19.70
C LEU A 121 2.94 -6.46 18.25
N LYS A 122 4.04 -6.71 17.53
CA LYS A 122 3.96 -7.26 16.17
C LYS A 122 3.22 -8.61 16.18
N GLY A 123 2.05 -8.63 15.55
CA GLY A 123 1.21 -9.81 15.44
C GLY A 123 0.21 -10.03 16.58
N SER A 124 0.14 -9.14 17.57
CA SER A 124 -0.96 -9.08 18.56
C SER A 124 -2.03 -8.07 18.10
N ASP A 125 -3.27 -8.26 18.56
CA ASP A 125 -4.38 -7.37 18.19
C ASP A 125 -4.41 -6.17 19.15
N TRP A 126 -3.67 -5.13 18.82
CA TRP A 126 -3.57 -3.92 19.63
C TRP A 126 -4.27 -2.70 19.01
N THR A 127 -4.69 -2.80 17.75
CA THR A 127 -5.31 -1.66 17.06
C THR A 127 -6.81 -1.59 17.33
N THR A 128 -7.37 -0.39 17.43
CA THR A 128 -8.80 -0.18 17.69
C THR A 128 -9.68 -0.22 16.45
N GLY A 129 -9.16 -0.54 15.28
CA GLY A 129 -9.99 -0.60 14.07
C GLY A 129 -9.24 -0.50 12.74
N GLY A 130 -7.93 -0.66 12.75
CA GLY A 130 -7.08 -0.63 11.56
C GLY A 130 -6.27 -1.91 11.36
N ILE A 131 -5.41 -1.86 10.36
CA ILE A 131 -4.40 -2.86 10.07
C ILE A 131 -3.06 -2.29 10.52
N GLY A 132 -2.54 -2.75 11.64
CA GLY A 132 -1.27 -2.31 12.19
C GLY A 132 -0.10 -3.09 11.59
N VAL A 133 0.95 -2.38 11.20
CA VAL A 133 2.25 -2.92 10.76
C VAL A 133 3.39 -2.24 11.54
N GLY A 134 4.62 -2.71 11.38
CA GLY A 134 5.78 -2.00 11.92
C GLY A 134 6.01 -0.65 11.23
N ASN A 135 6.75 0.27 11.88
CA ASN A 135 7.04 1.58 11.27
C ASN A 135 7.90 1.44 10.00
N ASP A 136 8.92 0.61 10.02
CA ASP A 136 9.72 0.32 8.82
C ASP A 136 8.86 -0.31 7.71
N ASP A 137 7.92 -1.19 8.10
CA ASP A 137 7.02 -1.86 7.17
C ASP A 137 6.06 -0.87 6.49
N ILE A 138 5.47 0.08 7.28
CA ILE A 138 4.57 1.09 6.69
C ILE A 138 5.31 2.06 5.79
N GLU A 139 6.57 2.40 6.11
CA GLU A 139 7.40 3.23 5.25
C GLU A 139 7.69 2.54 3.90
N GLU A 140 8.02 1.25 3.93
CA GLU A 140 8.21 0.47 2.69
C GLU A 140 6.91 0.38 1.89
N ILE A 141 5.79 0.07 2.54
CA ILE A 141 4.47 0.03 1.90
C ILE A 141 4.13 1.39 1.30
N TRP A 142 4.39 2.48 2.02
CA TRP A 142 4.15 3.84 1.56
C TRP A 142 4.90 4.17 0.26
N ASN A 143 6.12 3.71 0.14
CA ASN A 143 6.95 3.96 -1.05
C ASN A 143 6.58 3.07 -2.24
N LEU A 144 6.09 1.86 -1.99
CA LEU A 144 5.78 0.87 -3.03
C LEU A 144 4.35 0.95 -3.55
N VAL A 145 3.42 1.47 -2.76
CA VAL A 145 1.98 1.48 -3.06
C VAL A 145 1.56 2.87 -3.52
N THR A 146 0.70 2.95 -4.51
CA THR A 146 0.12 4.22 -5.00
C THR A 146 -1.35 4.33 -4.63
N ASP A 147 -1.86 5.57 -4.59
CA ASP A 147 -3.30 5.81 -4.42
C ASP A 147 -4.07 5.16 -5.57
N GLY A 148 -5.23 4.62 -5.30
CA GLY A 148 -6.02 3.84 -6.24
C GLY A 148 -5.64 2.35 -6.31
N THR A 149 -4.55 1.92 -5.64
CA THR A 149 -4.19 0.49 -5.62
C THR A 149 -5.29 -0.35 -5.00
N PRO A 150 -5.77 -1.42 -5.69
CA PRO A 150 -6.77 -2.33 -5.17
C PRO A 150 -6.28 -3.07 -3.91
N VAL A 151 -7.18 -3.26 -2.96
CA VAL A 151 -6.94 -4.00 -1.71
C VAL A 151 -8.02 -5.06 -1.55
N VAL A 152 -7.62 -6.30 -1.32
CA VAL A 152 -8.52 -7.41 -1.04
C VAL A 152 -8.33 -7.86 0.40
N ILE A 153 -9.37 -7.79 1.20
CA ILE A 153 -9.38 -8.29 2.58
C ILE A 153 -10.10 -9.63 2.59
N LYS A 154 -9.39 -10.66 2.96
CA LYS A 154 -9.89 -12.03 3.14
C LYS A 154 -10.19 -12.32 4.61
N PRO A 155 -11.09 -13.26 4.88
CA PRO A 155 -11.39 -13.75 6.22
C PRO A 155 -10.15 -14.19 6.99
#